data_b1d940e3f483f7448f49e3813d2ea6c9
#
_entry.id   b1d940e3f483f7448f49e3813d2ea6c9
#
_cell.length_a   1.000
_cell.length_b   1.000
_cell.length_c   1.000
_cell.angle_alpha   90.00
_cell.angle_beta   90.00
_cell.angle_gamma   90.00
#
_symmetry.space_group_name_H-M   'P 1'
#
loop_
_entity.id
_entity.type
_entity.pdbx_description
1 polymer ?
#
loop_
_entity_poly.entity_id
_entity_poly.type
_entity_poly.pdbx_seq_one_letter_code
_entity_poly.pdbx_strand_id
1 'polypeptide(L)'
;EKAFTPKITEVKRVEIGFRTIDPGPPARYSDQPLESLMLTGDENMVDVDVIVQYRITDAVKYLFKIRDPDTKDLSGTVRLASEAAIRQVIGSKPIDEALTTGKGAIQVQTMETIQKILDKYESGIRVVAVQLQDVTPPKEVIQAFKDVASAREDKNRLINEAQGYRNQVIPETRGKVAQILRSAEAYAETKIRQARGDASRFLATLKEYKKAPAITKKRLYLEMMKEVMPSVDKVVIDQKNNNVLPILPLRGGSLTKELSK
;
A
#
# COMPACT_ATOMS: atom_id res chain seq x y z
N GLU A 1 -18.45 66.96 -14.52
CA GLU A 1 -18.74 65.58 -14.91
C GLU A 1 -17.51 64.72 -14.59
N LYS A 2 -17.68 63.66 -13.82
CA LYS A 2 -16.63 62.64 -13.59
C LYS A 2 -16.95 61.43 -14.47
N ALA A 3 -16.03 61.08 -15.38
CA ALA A 3 -16.12 59.85 -16.13
C ALA A 3 -15.48 58.70 -15.34
N PHE A 4 -16.23 57.67 -15.07
CA PHE A 4 -15.74 56.44 -14.46
C PHE A 4 -15.59 55.38 -15.54
N THR A 5 -14.39 54.84 -15.71
CA THR A 5 -14.07 53.83 -16.73
C THR A 5 -13.59 52.52 -16.05
N PRO A 6 -14.51 51.67 -15.54
CA PRO A 6 -14.10 50.40 -14.96
C PRO A 6 -13.57 49.47 -16.05
N LYS A 7 -12.44 48.78 -15.79
CA LYS A 7 -11.84 47.84 -16.72
C LYS A 7 -12.60 46.51 -16.67
N ILE A 8 -13.40 46.23 -17.70
CA ILE A 8 -14.27 45.05 -17.79
C ILE A 8 -13.47 43.75 -18.12
N THR A 9 -12.36 43.91 -18.84
CA THR A 9 -11.53 42.80 -19.31
C THR A 9 -10.53 42.31 -18.27
N GLU A 10 -10.30 43.07 -17.21
CA GLU A 10 -9.34 42.76 -16.16
C GLU A 10 -9.96 41.82 -15.14
N VAL A 11 -9.24 40.72 -14.83
CA VAL A 11 -9.59 39.84 -13.71
C VAL A 11 -9.01 40.44 -12.45
N LYS A 12 -9.90 40.84 -11.54
CA LYS A 12 -9.54 41.34 -10.22
C LYS A 12 -9.48 40.21 -9.21
N ARG A 13 -8.67 40.40 -8.16
CA ARG A 13 -8.55 39.43 -7.06
C ARG A 13 -8.84 40.10 -5.71
N VAL A 14 -9.49 39.35 -4.86
CA VAL A 14 -9.69 39.67 -3.44
C VAL A 14 -9.03 38.57 -2.63
N GLU A 15 -8.22 38.96 -1.66
CA GLU A 15 -7.54 38.08 -0.70
C GLU A 15 -8.31 38.12 0.62
N ILE A 16 -8.63 36.96 1.17
CA ILE A 16 -9.35 36.78 2.45
C ILE A 16 -8.45 35.95 3.34
N GLY A 17 -8.27 36.38 4.59
CA GLY A 17 -7.39 35.74 5.57
C GLY A 17 -5.97 36.31 5.59
N PHE A 18 -5.51 36.83 4.47
CA PHE A 18 -4.19 37.41 4.35
C PHE A 18 -4.17 38.63 3.42
N ARG A 19 -3.05 39.37 3.45
CA ARG A 19 -2.77 40.49 2.51
C ARG A 19 -1.36 40.35 1.97
N THR A 20 -1.22 40.47 0.67
CA THR A 20 0.11 40.54 0.04
C THR A 20 0.67 41.96 0.26
N ILE A 21 1.75 42.05 1.05
CA ILE A 21 2.46 43.32 1.30
C ILE A 21 3.44 43.60 0.18
N ASP A 22 4.23 42.60 -0.22
CA ASP A 22 5.24 42.70 -1.25
C ASP A 22 5.17 41.44 -2.13
N PRO A 23 4.85 41.58 -3.45
CA PRO A 23 4.80 40.46 -4.36
C PRO A 23 6.19 39.99 -4.87
N GLY A 24 7.28 40.65 -4.42
CA GLY A 24 8.65 40.29 -4.82
C GLY A 24 9.13 38.97 -4.28
N PRO A 25 10.19 38.34 -4.85
CA PRO A 25 10.79 37.13 -4.28
C PRO A 25 11.76 37.46 -3.13
N PRO A 26 11.53 36.98 -1.85
CA PRO A 26 10.35 36.24 -1.39
C PRO A 26 9.13 37.13 -1.15
N ALA A 27 7.94 36.64 -1.56
CA ALA A 27 6.71 37.36 -1.29
C ALA A 27 6.43 37.45 0.22
N ARG A 28 5.96 38.64 0.66
CA ARG A 28 5.61 38.86 2.08
C ARG A 28 4.11 39.00 2.21
N TYR A 29 3.58 38.25 3.18
CA TYR A 29 2.16 38.26 3.51
C TYR A 29 1.94 38.75 4.93
N SER A 30 0.78 39.33 5.19
CA SER A 30 0.31 39.68 6.53
C SER A 30 -0.98 38.91 6.79
N ASP A 31 -0.96 38.08 7.82
CA ASP A 31 -2.13 37.33 8.26
C ASP A 31 -3.20 38.28 8.81
N GLN A 32 -4.47 37.95 8.55
CA GLN A 32 -5.63 38.69 9.05
C GLN A 32 -6.55 37.74 9.83
N PRO A 33 -6.25 37.46 11.12
CA PRO A 33 -6.95 36.41 11.87
C PRO A 33 -8.46 36.62 12.02
N LEU A 34 -8.92 37.87 11.97
CA LEU A 34 -10.36 38.20 12.02
C LEU A 34 -11.14 37.71 10.78
N GLU A 35 -10.43 37.54 9.64
CA GLU A 35 -11.01 37.07 8.39
C GLU A 35 -10.74 35.57 8.19
N SER A 36 -9.54 35.09 8.55
CA SER A 36 -9.11 33.71 8.31
C SER A 36 -9.69 32.69 9.28
N LEU A 37 -9.87 33.06 10.55
CA LEU A 37 -10.39 32.15 11.56
C LEU A 37 -11.89 31.88 11.35
N MET A 38 -12.22 30.60 11.13
CA MET A 38 -13.57 30.13 10.88
C MET A 38 -13.87 28.90 11.71
N LEU A 39 -15.17 28.68 12.00
CA LEU A 39 -15.66 27.48 12.69
C LEU A 39 -16.21 26.51 11.66
N THR A 40 -15.82 25.25 11.75
CA THR A 40 -16.33 24.15 10.93
C THR A 40 -17.65 23.60 11.49
N GLY A 41 -18.34 22.75 10.73
CA GLY A 41 -19.64 22.17 11.15
C GLY A 41 -19.53 21.19 12.34
N ASP A 42 -18.33 20.70 12.64
CA ASP A 42 -17.99 19.85 13.78
C ASP A 42 -17.32 20.63 14.94
N GLU A 43 -17.58 21.96 15.00
CA GLU A 43 -17.15 22.85 16.09
C GLU A 43 -15.62 23.01 16.24
N ASN A 44 -14.85 22.70 15.22
CA ASN A 44 -13.42 22.93 15.21
C ASN A 44 -13.07 24.28 14.59
N MET A 45 -12.01 24.92 15.08
CA MET A 45 -11.47 26.15 14.51
C MET A 45 -10.45 25.81 13.41
N VAL A 46 -10.58 26.52 12.28
CA VAL A 46 -9.64 26.44 11.15
C VAL A 46 -9.24 27.84 10.72
N ASP A 47 -8.01 27.96 10.27
CA ASP A 47 -7.45 29.11 9.63
C ASP A 47 -7.49 28.88 8.12
N VAL A 48 -8.20 29.76 7.39
CA VAL A 48 -8.53 29.56 5.96
C VAL A 48 -8.13 30.78 5.16
N ASP A 49 -7.18 30.59 4.25
CA ASP A 49 -6.72 31.61 3.33
C ASP A 49 -7.30 31.38 1.93
N VAL A 50 -7.94 32.41 1.38
CA VAL A 50 -8.66 32.29 0.13
C VAL A 50 -8.36 33.45 -0.80
N ILE A 51 -8.21 33.14 -2.09
CA ILE A 51 -8.19 34.12 -3.17
C ILE A 51 -9.45 33.94 -4.01
N VAL A 52 -10.24 35.01 -4.14
CA VAL A 52 -11.39 35.07 -5.02
C VAL A 52 -11.02 35.93 -6.25
N GLN A 53 -11.16 35.34 -7.43
CA GLN A 53 -10.96 36.03 -8.69
C GLN A 53 -12.32 36.35 -9.32
N TYR A 54 -12.49 37.57 -9.72
CA TYR A 54 -13.74 38.05 -10.32
C TYR A 54 -13.49 39.01 -11.46
N ARG A 55 -14.48 39.18 -12.31
CA ARG A 55 -14.50 40.19 -13.39
C ARG A 55 -15.80 40.98 -13.38
N ILE A 56 -15.74 42.18 -13.88
CA ILE A 56 -16.91 43.03 -14.05
C ILE A 56 -17.58 42.63 -15.38
N THR A 57 -18.87 42.30 -15.34
CA THR A 57 -19.66 41.95 -16.53
C THR A 57 -20.53 43.12 -16.97
N ASP A 58 -21.08 43.86 -16.01
CA ASP A 58 -21.93 45.01 -16.25
C ASP A 58 -21.40 46.24 -15.47
N ALA A 59 -20.84 47.20 -16.19
CA ALA A 59 -20.25 48.41 -15.60
C ALA A 59 -21.27 49.31 -14.91
N VAL A 60 -22.50 49.35 -15.44
CA VAL A 60 -23.56 50.21 -14.88
C VAL A 60 -24.01 49.70 -13.54
N LYS A 61 -24.31 48.39 -13.45
CA LYS A 61 -24.67 47.74 -12.20
C LYS A 61 -23.54 47.83 -11.17
N TYR A 62 -22.30 47.60 -11.61
CA TYR A 62 -21.11 47.68 -10.75
C TYR A 62 -20.91 49.07 -10.12
N LEU A 63 -21.17 50.13 -10.85
CA LEU A 63 -20.97 51.52 -10.36
C LEU A 63 -22.13 52.05 -9.54
N PHE A 64 -23.37 51.66 -9.85
CA PHE A 64 -24.56 52.29 -9.30
C PHE A 64 -25.37 51.45 -8.34
N LYS A 65 -25.17 50.09 -8.34
CA LYS A 65 -25.90 49.19 -7.46
C LYS A 65 -25.10 48.82 -6.21
N ILE A 66 -23.80 48.93 -6.25
CA ILE A 66 -22.93 48.52 -5.14
C ILE A 66 -22.15 49.76 -4.63
N ARG A 67 -22.05 49.86 -3.31
CA ARG A 67 -21.21 50.85 -2.67
C ARG A 67 -19.82 50.31 -2.51
N ASP A 68 -18.82 51.04 -2.94
CA ASP A 68 -17.39 50.77 -2.79
C ASP A 68 -16.99 49.32 -3.09
N PRO A 69 -17.24 48.81 -4.34
CA PRO A 69 -17.01 47.41 -4.67
C PRO A 69 -15.54 46.97 -4.61
N ASP A 70 -14.61 47.90 -4.68
CA ASP A 70 -13.17 47.70 -4.86
C ASP A 70 -12.30 48.34 -3.77
N THR A 71 -12.86 48.75 -2.67
CA THR A 71 -12.04 49.30 -1.57
C THR A 71 -11.04 48.27 -1.08
N LYS A 72 -9.76 48.69 -0.98
CA LYS A 72 -8.69 47.90 -0.38
C LYS A 72 -8.91 47.63 1.12
N ASP A 73 -9.83 48.38 1.70
CA ASP A 73 -10.22 48.26 3.11
C ASP A 73 -11.19 47.10 3.33
N LEU A 74 -11.39 46.71 4.59
CA LEU A 74 -12.27 45.64 5.07
C LEU A 74 -13.75 45.78 4.63
N SER A 75 -14.14 46.91 4.06
CA SER A 75 -15.53 47.29 3.75
C SER A 75 -15.98 47.02 2.32
N GLY A 76 -15.14 46.45 1.44
CA GLY A 76 -15.52 46.16 0.05
C GLY A 76 -16.62 45.10 -0.05
N THR A 77 -17.69 45.41 -0.81
CA THR A 77 -18.86 44.53 -0.97
C THR A 77 -18.49 43.11 -1.44
N VAL A 78 -17.56 43.01 -2.39
CA VAL A 78 -17.10 41.70 -2.90
C VAL A 78 -16.38 40.90 -1.83
N ARG A 79 -15.57 41.54 -1.00
CA ARG A 79 -14.89 40.94 0.10
C ARG A 79 -15.84 40.38 1.15
N LEU A 80 -16.77 41.24 1.61
CA LEU A 80 -17.76 40.83 2.61
C LEU A 80 -18.66 39.69 2.11
N ALA A 81 -19.08 39.75 0.85
CA ALA A 81 -19.86 38.66 0.23
C ALA A 81 -19.07 37.38 0.17
N SER A 82 -17.78 37.44 -0.17
CA SER A 82 -16.90 36.29 -0.25
C SER A 82 -16.60 35.71 1.13
N GLU A 83 -16.35 36.56 2.11
CA GLU A 83 -16.15 36.14 3.51
C GLU A 83 -17.40 35.46 4.08
N ALA A 84 -18.58 36.02 3.88
CA ALA A 84 -19.84 35.41 4.31
C ALA A 84 -20.07 34.04 3.63
N ALA A 85 -19.81 33.96 2.33
CA ALA A 85 -20.00 32.72 1.58
C ALA A 85 -19.05 31.61 2.04
N ILE A 86 -17.77 31.92 2.25
CA ILE A 86 -16.80 30.90 2.68
C ILE A 86 -17.09 30.44 4.11
N ARG A 87 -17.45 31.35 5.02
CA ARG A 87 -17.86 31.00 6.38
C ARG A 87 -19.09 30.09 6.38
N GLN A 88 -20.06 30.36 5.51
CA GLN A 88 -21.24 29.49 5.36
C GLN A 88 -20.88 28.09 4.87
N VAL A 89 -19.99 28.00 3.87
CA VAL A 89 -19.59 26.70 3.29
C VAL A 89 -18.73 25.91 4.27
N ILE A 90 -17.70 26.53 4.88
CA ILE A 90 -16.83 25.89 5.88
C ILE A 90 -17.64 25.46 7.10
N GLY A 91 -18.57 26.29 7.59
CA GLY A 91 -19.44 25.97 8.72
C GLY A 91 -20.43 24.83 8.47
N SER A 92 -20.62 24.42 7.22
CA SER A 92 -21.44 23.26 6.86
C SER A 92 -20.64 21.96 6.68
N LYS A 93 -19.30 22.01 6.77
CA LYS A 93 -18.39 20.89 6.49
C LYS A 93 -17.61 20.48 7.72
N PRO A 94 -17.30 19.16 7.88
CA PRO A 94 -16.38 18.72 8.91
C PRO A 94 -14.93 19.12 8.59
N ILE A 95 -14.13 19.27 9.62
CA ILE A 95 -12.72 19.70 9.50
C ILE A 95 -11.89 18.76 8.60
N ASP A 96 -12.14 17.45 8.66
CA ASP A 96 -11.44 16.46 7.85
C ASP A 96 -11.63 16.72 6.34
N GLU A 97 -12.82 17.13 5.89
CA GLU A 97 -13.06 17.53 4.49
C GLU A 97 -12.33 18.81 4.11
N ALA A 98 -12.32 19.80 5.00
CA ALA A 98 -11.65 21.07 4.76
C ALA A 98 -10.12 20.94 4.64
N LEU A 99 -9.51 20.06 5.44
CA LEU A 99 -8.06 19.86 5.47
C LEU A 99 -7.55 18.93 4.35
N THR A 100 -8.38 18.01 3.83
CA THR A 100 -7.92 16.94 2.93
C THR A 100 -8.53 17.01 1.52
N THR A 101 -9.39 16.04 1.21
CA THR A 101 -9.92 15.80 -0.15
C THR A 101 -11.06 16.72 -0.56
N GLY A 102 -11.69 17.43 0.40
CA GLY A 102 -12.85 18.26 0.17
C GLY A 102 -12.55 19.64 -0.41
N LYS A 103 -11.27 20.06 -0.51
CA LYS A 103 -10.89 21.43 -0.97
C LYS A 103 -11.51 21.80 -2.31
N GLY A 104 -11.49 20.89 -3.30
CA GLY A 104 -12.08 21.15 -4.61
C GLY A 104 -13.59 21.37 -4.57
N ALA A 105 -14.31 20.55 -3.81
CA ALA A 105 -15.77 20.70 -3.63
C ALA A 105 -16.10 22.00 -2.89
N ILE A 106 -15.34 22.36 -1.87
CA ILE A 106 -15.49 23.61 -1.12
C ILE A 106 -15.27 24.82 -2.05
N GLN A 107 -14.24 24.81 -2.91
CA GLN A 107 -13.98 25.89 -3.87
C GLN A 107 -15.17 26.10 -4.81
N VAL A 108 -15.72 25.04 -5.40
CA VAL A 108 -16.87 25.11 -6.31
C VAL A 108 -18.11 25.61 -5.57
N GLN A 109 -18.43 25.06 -4.41
CA GLN A 109 -19.58 25.44 -3.62
C GLN A 109 -19.48 26.88 -3.12
N THR A 110 -18.30 27.32 -2.74
CA THR A 110 -18.03 28.71 -2.34
C THR A 110 -18.22 29.65 -3.54
N MET A 111 -17.69 29.30 -4.72
CA MET A 111 -17.88 30.08 -5.94
C MET A 111 -19.35 30.27 -6.28
N GLU A 112 -20.15 29.20 -6.23
CA GLU A 112 -21.60 29.26 -6.46
C GLU A 112 -22.32 30.13 -5.42
N THR A 113 -21.92 30.01 -4.15
CA THR A 113 -22.54 30.78 -3.06
C THR A 113 -22.22 32.26 -3.18
N ILE A 114 -20.95 32.63 -3.51
CA ILE A 114 -20.57 34.00 -3.75
C ILE A 114 -21.35 34.55 -4.94
N GLN A 115 -21.47 33.79 -6.04
CA GLN A 115 -22.19 34.23 -7.22
C GLN A 115 -23.68 34.48 -6.91
N LYS A 116 -24.33 33.59 -6.14
CA LYS A 116 -25.72 33.77 -5.69
C LYS A 116 -25.90 35.08 -4.87
N ILE A 117 -24.98 35.38 -3.98
CA ILE A 117 -25.02 36.59 -3.17
C ILE A 117 -24.85 37.84 -4.06
N LEU A 118 -23.86 37.82 -4.96
CA LEU A 118 -23.60 38.94 -5.87
C LEU A 118 -24.71 39.15 -6.88
N ASP A 119 -25.36 38.09 -7.35
CA ASP A 119 -26.54 38.15 -8.23
C ASP A 119 -27.76 38.73 -7.51
N LYS A 120 -27.98 38.37 -6.25
CA LYS A 120 -29.05 38.97 -5.42
C LYS A 120 -28.87 40.47 -5.22
N TYR A 121 -27.64 40.96 -5.17
CA TYR A 121 -27.34 42.39 -5.12
C TYR A 121 -27.31 43.04 -6.47
N GLU A 122 -27.60 42.33 -7.56
CA GLU A 122 -27.49 42.83 -8.95
C GLU A 122 -26.16 43.51 -9.22
N SER A 123 -25.07 42.97 -8.72
CA SER A 123 -23.74 43.59 -8.66
C SER A 123 -23.08 43.80 -10.02
N GLY A 124 -23.49 43.08 -11.06
CA GLY A 124 -22.83 43.07 -12.35
C GLY A 124 -21.43 42.43 -12.34
N ILE A 125 -21.14 41.61 -11.31
CA ILE A 125 -19.87 40.92 -11.11
C ILE A 125 -20.06 39.45 -11.38
N ARG A 126 -19.05 38.84 -12.02
CA ARG A 126 -18.97 37.38 -12.20
C ARG A 126 -17.73 36.84 -11.53
N VAL A 127 -17.91 35.86 -10.66
CA VAL A 127 -16.81 35.12 -10.05
C VAL A 127 -16.20 34.19 -11.10
N VAL A 128 -14.89 34.23 -11.25
CA VAL A 128 -14.13 33.45 -12.24
C VAL A 128 -13.58 32.20 -11.57
N ALA A 129 -12.96 32.35 -10.39
CA ALA A 129 -12.39 31.26 -9.63
C ALA A 129 -12.32 31.59 -8.14
N VAL A 130 -12.41 30.57 -7.32
CA VAL A 130 -12.12 30.61 -5.88
C VAL A 130 -11.00 29.63 -5.63
N GLN A 131 -9.92 30.07 -5.01
CA GLN A 131 -8.75 29.24 -4.69
C GLN A 131 -8.50 29.28 -3.19
N LEU A 132 -8.60 28.12 -2.56
CA LEU A 132 -8.13 27.91 -1.19
C LEU A 132 -6.61 27.80 -1.23
N GLN A 133 -5.92 28.76 -0.62
CA GLN A 133 -4.45 28.80 -0.56
C GLN A 133 -3.96 27.85 0.53
N ASP A 134 -4.36 28.12 1.75
CA ASP A 134 -4.02 27.29 2.89
C ASP A 134 -5.25 27.07 3.78
N VAL A 135 -5.33 25.88 4.36
CA VAL A 135 -6.33 25.52 5.36
C VAL A 135 -5.59 24.75 6.44
N THR A 136 -5.41 25.37 7.57
CA THR A 136 -4.64 24.81 8.69
C THR A 136 -5.40 24.94 10.01
N PRO A 137 -5.19 24.03 10.96
CA PRO A 137 -5.64 24.25 12.33
C PRO A 137 -4.87 25.40 12.96
N PRO A 138 -5.44 26.12 13.93
CA PRO A 138 -4.73 27.13 14.70
C PRO A 138 -3.42 26.58 15.31
N LYS A 139 -2.41 27.45 15.42
CA LYS A 139 -1.05 27.05 15.83
C LYS A 139 -1.01 26.33 17.18
N GLU A 140 -1.94 26.68 18.08
CA GLU A 140 -2.05 26.13 19.43
C GLU A 140 -2.44 24.65 19.45
N VAL A 141 -3.20 24.19 18.45
CA VAL A 141 -3.75 22.81 18.40
C VAL A 141 -3.14 21.96 17.31
N ILE A 142 -2.28 22.52 16.47
CA ILE A 142 -1.69 21.82 15.30
C ILE A 142 -0.97 20.53 15.70
N GLN A 143 -0.32 20.50 16.88
CA GLN A 143 0.38 19.32 17.37
C GLN A 143 -0.60 18.19 17.70
N ALA A 144 -1.70 18.50 18.37
CA ALA A 144 -2.73 17.52 18.70
C ALA A 144 -3.37 16.91 17.44
N PHE A 145 -3.61 17.72 16.41
CA PHE A 145 -4.10 17.22 15.12
C PHE A 145 -3.10 16.29 14.43
N LYS A 146 -1.80 16.63 14.47
CA LYS A 146 -0.74 15.75 13.93
C LYS A 146 -0.69 14.42 14.67
N ASP A 147 -0.83 14.42 15.99
CA ASP A 147 -0.82 13.20 16.79
C ASP A 147 -2.03 12.30 16.44
N VAL A 148 -3.21 12.87 16.23
CA VAL A 148 -4.41 12.13 15.78
C VAL A 148 -4.20 11.55 14.37
N ALA A 149 -3.63 12.34 13.45
CA ALA A 149 -3.34 11.87 12.10
C ALA A 149 -2.33 10.70 12.12
N SER A 150 -1.23 10.84 12.88
CA SER A 150 -0.23 9.78 13.05
C SER A 150 -0.84 8.51 13.66
N ALA A 151 -1.70 8.64 14.67
CA ALA A 151 -2.37 7.50 15.29
C ALA A 151 -3.32 6.79 14.30
N ARG A 152 -4.01 7.52 13.42
CA ARG A 152 -4.84 6.95 12.34
C ARG A 152 -3.98 6.20 11.31
N GLU A 153 -2.84 6.78 10.91
CA GLU A 153 -1.89 6.13 10.00
C GLU A 153 -1.30 4.86 10.61
N ASP A 154 -0.88 4.90 11.87
CA ASP A 154 -0.36 3.74 12.60
C ASP A 154 -1.40 2.63 12.69
N LYS A 155 -2.65 2.96 13.01
CA LYS A 155 -3.75 1.99 13.01
C LYS A 155 -3.91 1.33 11.64
N ASN A 156 -3.93 2.11 10.56
CA ASN A 156 -4.08 1.59 9.21
C ASN A 156 -2.87 0.73 8.79
N ARG A 157 -1.66 1.16 9.16
CA ARG A 157 -0.43 0.39 8.95
C ARG A 157 -0.49 -0.97 9.63
N LEU A 158 -0.86 -1.01 10.91
CA LEU A 158 -0.99 -2.26 11.67
C LEU A 158 -2.05 -3.20 11.06
N ILE A 159 -3.18 -2.66 10.62
CA ILE A 159 -4.22 -3.44 9.94
C ILE A 159 -3.69 -4.03 8.63
N ASN A 160 -3.00 -3.22 7.82
CA ASN A 160 -2.44 -3.65 6.55
C ASN A 160 -1.32 -4.69 6.74
N GLU A 161 -0.45 -4.51 7.72
CA GLU A 161 0.58 -5.48 8.09
C GLU A 161 -0.03 -6.81 8.53
N ALA A 162 -1.05 -6.78 9.40
CA ALA A 162 -1.75 -7.99 9.84
C ALA A 162 -2.47 -8.71 8.68
N GLN A 163 -3.08 -7.97 7.76
CA GLN A 163 -3.68 -8.53 6.55
C GLN A 163 -2.63 -9.12 5.62
N GLY A 164 -1.51 -8.43 5.43
CA GLY A 164 -0.36 -8.92 4.65
C GLY A 164 0.17 -10.24 5.22
N TYR A 165 0.41 -10.28 6.53
CA TYR A 165 0.83 -11.49 7.24
C TYR A 165 -0.16 -12.65 7.06
N ARG A 166 -1.45 -12.38 7.24
CA ARG A 166 -2.50 -13.38 7.02
C ARG A 166 -2.50 -13.92 5.60
N ASN A 167 -2.38 -13.02 4.61
CA ASN A 167 -2.38 -13.38 3.19
C ASN A 167 -1.12 -14.16 2.77
N GLN A 168 -0.03 -14.02 3.50
CA GLN A 168 1.19 -14.79 3.30
C GLN A 168 1.12 -16.16 3.96
N VAL A 169 0.81 -16.22 5.25
CA VAL A 169 0.91 -17.45 6.07
C VAL A 169 -0.16 -18.48 5.70
N ILE A 170 -1.40 -18.05 5.45
CA ILE A 170 -2.48 -19.00 5.15
C ILE A 170 -2.24 -19.78 3.84
N PRO A 171 -1.92 -19.12 2.68
CA PRO A 171 -1.65 -19.84 1.44
C PRO A 171 -0.39 -20.71 1.53
N GLU A 172 0.67 -20.21 2.18
CA GLU A 172 1.90 -20.98 2.39
C GLU A 172 1.64 -22.26 3.18
N THR A 173 0.90 -22.14 4.29
CA THR A 173 0.55 -23.29 5.13
C THR A 173 -0.35 -24.28 4.38
N ARG A 174 -1.32 -23.79 3.61
CA ARG A 174 -2.16 -24.65 2.75
C ARG A 174 -1.32 -25.39 1.71
N GLY A 175 -0.32 -24.72 1.12
CA GLY A 175 0.63 -25.32 0.19
C GLY A 175 1.44 -26.44 0.86
N LYS A 176 1.98 -26.19 2.06
CA LYS A 176 2.70 -27.21 2.86
C LYS A 176 1.83 -28.42 3.19
N VAL A 177 0.59 -28.19 3.62
CA VAL A 177 -0.36 -29.27 3.92
C VAL A 177 -0.65 -30.10 2.67
N ALA A 178 -0.92 -29.44 1.54
CA ALA A 178 -1.16 -30.13 0.28
C ALA A 178 0.07 -30.96 -0.16
N GLN A 179 1.27 -30.43 0.00
CA GLN A 179 2.53 -31.14 -0.29
C GLN A 179 2.69 -32.38 0.58
N ILE A 180 2.45 -32.26 1.90
CA ILE A 180 2.56 -33.39 2.85
C ILE A 180 1.54 -34.48 2.48
N LEU A 181 0.29 -34.12 2.22
CA LEU A 181 -0.74 -35.07 1.83
C LEU A 181 -0.37 -35.80 0.54
N ARG A 182 0.06 -35.05 -0.49
CA ARG A 182 0.47 -35.65 -1.78
C ARG A 182 1.69 -36.54 -1.67
N SER A 183 2.66 -36.17 -0.83
CA SER A 183 3.84 -37.01 -0.59
C SER A 183 3.48 -38.30 0.14
N ALA A 184 2.57 -38.25 1.12
CA ALA A 184 2.07 -39.44 1.82
C ALA A 184 1.27 -40.36 0.90
N GLU A 185 0.38 -39.83 0.07
CA GLU A 185 -0.35 -40.58 -0.96
C GLU A 185 0.61 -41.28 -1.94
N ALA A 186 1.58 -40.53 -2.46
CA ALA A 186 2.59 -41.02 -3.40
C ALA A 186 3.44 -42.13 -2.73
N TYR A 187 3.82 -41.95 -1.47
CA TYR A 187 4.53 -42.99 -0.70
C TYR A 187 3.70 -44.26 -0.53
N ALA A 188 2.43 -44.10 -0.14
CA ALA A 188 1.51 -45.25 0.02
C ALA A 188 1.33 -46.01 -1.30
N GLU A 189 1.07 -45.30 -2.40
CA GLU A 189 0.92 -45.90 -3.71
C GLU A 189 2.20 -46.58 -4.19
N THR A 190 3.36 -45.98 -3.95
CA THR A 190 4.66 -46.55 -4.29
C THR A 190 4.88 -47.87 -3.51
N LYS A 191 4.57 -47.91 -2.21
CA LYS A 191 4.68 -49.10 -1.39
C LYS A 191 3.74 -50.23 -1.85
N ILE A 192 2.50 -49.88 -2.19
CA ILE A 192 1.52 -50.83 -2.72
C ILE A 192 2.01 -51.42 -4.07
N ARG A 193 2.45 -50.54 -5.00
CA ARG A 193 2.97 -50.99 -6.32
C ARG A 193 4.22 -51.83 -6.16
N GLN A 194 5.13 -51.45 -5.27
CA GLN A 194 6.33 -52.23 -5.00
C GLN A 194 5.99 -53.62 -4.44
N ALA A 195 5.11 -53.69 -3.43
CA ALA A 195 4.68 -54.98 -2.86
C ALA A 195 3.97 -55.87 -3.91
N ARG A 196 3.11 -55.25 -4.76
CA ARG A 196 2.47 -56.00 -5.87
C ARG A 196 3.49 -56.50 -6.88
N GLY A 197 4.49 -55.68 -7.23
CA GLY A 197 5.59 -56.05 -8.11
C GLY A 197 6.41 -57.20 -7.56
N ASP A 198 6.78 -57.12 -6.27
CA ASP A 198 7.55 -58.17 -5.61
C ASP A 198 6.75 -59.49 -5.53
N ALA A 199 5.46 -59.44 -5.18
CA ALA A 199 4.56 -60.60 -5.22
C ALA A 199 4.44 -61.20 -6.61
N SER A 200 4.26 -60.39 -7.65
CA SER A 200 4.17 -60.84 -9.04
C SER A 200 5.48 -61.50 -9.51
N ARG A 201 6.64 -60.88 -9.17
CA ARG A 201 7.97 -61.47 -9.47
C ARG A 201 8.14 -62.80 -8.77
N PHE A 202 7.76 -62.86 -7.49
CA PHE A 202 7.83 -64.11 -6.74
C PHE A 202 6.98 -65.23 -7.33
N LEU A 203 5.72 -64.92 -7.67
CA LEU A 203 4.81 -65.89 -8.31
C LEU A 203 5.32 -66.37 -9.68
N ALA A 204 5.87 -65.47 -10.50
CA ALA A 204 6.47 -65.83 -11.79
C ALA A 204 7.68 -66.76 -11.59
N THR A 205 8.57 -66.40 -10.63
CA THR A 205 9.73 -67.22 -10.30
C THR A 205 9.30 -68.60 -9.73
N LEU A 206 8.29 -68.63 -8.86
CA LEU A 206 7.74 -69.89 -8.31
C LEU A 206 7.14 -70.78 -9.42
N LYS A 207 6.47 -70.21 -10.41
CA LYS A 207 5.92 -70.92 -11.55
C LYS A 207 7.02 -71.64 -12.34
N GLU A 208 8.11 -70.95 -12.63
CA GLU A 208 9.25 -71.54 -13.34
C GLU A 208 10.04 -72.53 -12.46
N TYR A 209 10.15 -72.25 -11.18
CA TYR A 209 10.78 -73.17 -10.20
C TYR A 209 10.04 -74.55 -10.18
N LYS A 210 8.69 -74.54 -10.17
CA LYS A 210 7.89 -75.75 -10.17
C LYS A 210 8.15 -76.63 -11.41
N LYS A 211 8.53 -76.05 -12.54
CA LYS A 211 8.82 -76.79 -13.82
C LYS A 211 10.21 -77.51 -13.76
N ALA A 212 11.23 -76.85 -13.20
CA ALA A 212 12.59 -77.36 -13.16
C ALA A 212 13.34 -76.92 -11.85
N PRO A 213 13.05 -77.55 -10.71
CA PRO A 213 13.55 -77.05 -9.40
C PRO A 213 15.07 -77.01 -9.28
N ALA A 214 15.77 -78.06 -9.77
CA ALA A 214 17.24 -78.16 -9.61
C ALA A 214 17.99 -77.09 -10.41
N ILE A 215 17.53 -76.82 -11.65
CA ILE A 215 18.14 -75.84 -12.55
C ILE A 215 17.86 -74.41 -12.04
N THR A 216 16.63 -74.13 -11.65
CA THR A 216 16.23 -72.79 -11.17
C THR A 216 16.92 -72.43 -9.86
N LYS A 217 17.08 -73.38 -8.91
CA LYS A 217 17.83 -73.19 -7.66
C LYS A 217 19.28 -72.84 -7.95
N LYS A 218 19.95 -73.54 -8.85
CA LYS A 218 21.35 -73.28 -9.22
C LYS A 218 21.50 -71.89 -9.89
N ARG A 219 20.55 -71.49 -10.75
CA ARG A 219 20.57 -70.20 -11.39
C ARG A 219 20.39 -69.07 -10.37
N LEU A 220 19.39 -69.14 -9.51
CA LEU A 220 19.17 -68.12 -8.46
C LEU A 220 20.35 -68.01 -7.49
N TYR A 221 20.98 -69.11 -7.15
CA TYR A 221 22.19 -69.10 -6.35
C TYR A 221 23.33 -68.36 -7.06
N LEU A 222 23.57 -68.62 -8.34
CA LEU A 222 24.61 -67.95 -9.11
C LEU A 222 24.30 -66.46 -9.32
N GLU A 223 23.04 -66.10 -9.53
CA GLU A 223 22.59 -64.72 -9.61
C GLU A 223 22.84 -63.96 -8.29
N MET A 224 22.46 -64.55 -7.15
CA MET A 224 22.74 -64.01 -5.80
C MET A 224 24.27 -63.86 -5.57
N MET A 225 25.04 -64.87 -5.92
CA MET A 225 26.50 -64.80 -5.77
C MET A 225 27.12 -63.70 -6.68
N LYS A 226 26.59 -63.51 -7.88
CA LYS A 226 27.03 -62.43 -8.79
C LYS A 226 26.75 -61.04 -8.22
N GLU A 227 25.67 -60.88 -7.44
CA GLU A 227 25.30 -59.60 -6.83
C GLU A 227 26.10 -59.35 -5.53
N VAL A 228 26.30 -60.36 -4.71
CA VAL A 228 26.98 -60.24 -3.41
C VAL A 228 28.51 -60.23 -3.56
N MET A 229 29.08 -61.01 -4.49
CA MET A 229 30.52 -61.16 -4.63
C MET A 229 31.31 -59.88 -4.94
N PRO A 230 30.78 -58.88 -5.66
CA PRO A 230 31.48 -57.60 -5.88
C PRO A 230 31.61 -56.76 -4.61
N SER A 231 30.70 -56.90 -3.66
CA SER A 231 30.66 -56.09 -2.42
C SER A 231 31.49 -56.70 -1.26
N VAL A 232 32.05 -57.89 -1.45
CA VAL A 232 32.82 -58.63 -0.39
C VAL A 232 34.29 -58.65 -0.77
N ASP A 233 35.17 -58.30 0.17
CA ASP A 233 36.64 -58.46 0.00
C ASP A 233 36.96 -59.95 -0.04
N LYS A 234 37.64 -60.37 -1.09
CA LYS A 234 37.95 -61.79 -1.36
C LYS A 234 39.42 -62.04 -1.12
N VAL A 235 39.67 -63.04 -0.30
CA VAL A 235 41.04 -63.57 -0.12
C VAL A 235 41.04 -65.02 -0.61
N VAL A 236 41.81 -65.26 -1.66
CA VAL A 236 41.99 -66.62 -2.20
C VAL A 236 43.29 -67.17 -1.66
N ILE A 237 43.19 -68.26 -0.90
CA ILE A 237 44.36 -68.96 -0.32
C ILE A 237 44.57 -70.21 -1.17
N ASP A 238 45.74 -70.32 -1.80
CA ASP A 238 46.18 -71.55 -2.48
C ASP A 238 46.84 -72.48 -1.47
N GLN A 239 46.26 -73.68 -1.23
CA GLN A 239 46.68 -74.63 -0.26
C GLN A 239 47.98 -75.45 -0.63
N LYS A 240 48.61 -75.15 -1.72
CA LYS A 240 49.80 -75.92 -2.19
C LYS A 240 51.11 -75.65 -1.45
N ASN A 241 51.17 -74.67 -0.53
CA ASN A 241 52.38 -74.40 0.27
C ASN A 241 52.07 -74.45 1.75
N ASN A 242 52.49 -75.51 2.40
CA ASN A 242 52.22 -75.91 3.80
C ASN A 242 52.95 -75.05 4.86
N ASN A 243 53.43 -73.80 4.52
CA ASN A 243 54.24 -73.06 5.48
C ASN A 243 53.87 -71.56 5.60
N VAL A 244 52.60 -71.17 5.40
CA VAL A 244 52.18 -69.84 5.63
C VAL A 244 51.10 -69.81 6.70
N LEU A 245 51.40 -69.23 7.85
CA LEU A 245 50.38 -68.85 8.85
C LEU A 245 49.44 -67.84 8.19
N PRO A 246 48.15 -68.15 8.08
CA PRO A 246 47.19 -67.17 7.49
C PRO A 246 46.94 -66.06 8.50
N ILE A 247 47.77 -65.04 8.49
CA ILE A 247 47.43 -63.78 9.16
C ILE A 247 46.40 -63.03 8.24
N LEU A 248 45.16 -63.23 8.55
CA LEU A 248 44.09 -62.45 7.92
C LEU A 248 44.09 -61.02 8.50
N PRO A 249 44.56 -60.01 7.84
CA PRO A 249 44.42 -58.64 8.31
C PRO A 249 42.93 -58.30 8.25
N LEU A 250 42.23 -58.40 9.37
CA LEU A 250 40.94 -57.76 9.51
C LEU A 250 41.17 -56.25 9.36
N ARG A 251 40.95 -55.72 8.17
CA ARG A 251 41.04 -54.31 7.87
C ARG A 251 40.01 -53.60 8.68
N GLY A 252 40.42 -53.07 9.84
CA GLY A 252 39.66 -52.09 10.58
C GLY A 252 39.33 -50.96 9.64
N GLY A 253 38.03 -50.62 9.55
CA GLY A 253 37.59 -49.52 8.71
C GLY A 253 38.42 -48.27 8.93
N SER A 254 38.77 -47.57 7.87
CA SER A 254 39.46 -46.30 7.89
C SER A 254 38.62 -45.25 8.62
N LEU A 255 38.87 -45.11 9.92
CA LEU A 255 38.39 -43.99 10.75
C LEU A 255 39.30 -42.76 10.60
N THR A 256 39.81 -42.48 9.42
CA THR A 256 40.63 -41.29 9.19
C THR A 256 40.21 -40.57 7.93
N LYS A 257 38.97 -39.98 7.97
CA LYS A 257 38.62 -38.94 7.02
C LYS A 257 37.49 -38.01 7.48
N GLU A 258 37.50 -37.64 8.77
CA GLU A 258 36.66 -36.51 9.22
C GLU A 258 37.33 -35.75 10.39
N LEU A 259 38.55 -35.31 10.19
CA LEU A 259 39.17 -34.26 11.02
C LEU A 259 40.07 -33.36 10.17
N SER A 260 39.50 -32.75 9.14
CA SER A 260 40.14 -31.66 8.48
C SER A 260 39.13 -31.00 7.53
N LYS A 261 38.25 -30.21 8.10
CA LYS A 261 37.83 -28.89 7.55
C LYS A 261 36.97 -28.17 8.60
#